data_bf86f93b63b0b54d777da294d2a494e4
#
_entry.id   bf86f93b63b0b54d777da294d2a494e4
#
_cell.length_a   1.000
_cell.length_b   1.000
_cell.length_c   1.000
_cell.angle_alpha   90.00
_cell.angle_beta   90.00
_cell.angle_gamma   90.00
#
_symmetry.space_group_name_H-M   'P 1'
#
loop_
_entity.id
_entity.type
_entity.pdbx_description
1 polymer ?
#
loop_
_entity_poly.entity_id
_entity_poly.type
_entity_poly.pdbx_seq_one_letter_code
_entity_poly.pdbx_strand_id
1 'polypeptide(L)'
;MKKVEREPAHVQHVTLWAAFLFRELQNLHQLSSTDGELLIIASLLHDTGWSTATDEKPHHKESARLIREHQWKNLTKQQVTVVALLARYHRKNPPSPLHQRYQNLPKERKHALHYLAGILRVADALDRSHRQNLHPCKLELRPGVCLIQSKGTDPEEAIFGIERKGDLFQNAFSLQPFLKLVS
;
A
#
# COMPACT_ATOMS: atom_id res chain seq x y z
N MET A 1 17.78 5.78 6.45
CA MET A 1 16.85 5.22 5.46
C MET A 1 17.55 4.79 4.17
N LYS A 2 18.34 5.62 3.48
CA LYS A 2 19.02 5.25 2.20
C LYS A 2 19.88 3.97 2.22
N LYS A 3 20.34 3.50 3.38
CA LYS A 3 21.17 2.27 3.51
C LYS A 3 20.37 0.98 3.60
N VAL A 4 19.05 1.05 3.80
CA VAL A 4 18.19 -0.12 4.07
C VAL A 4 17.30 -0.43 2.85
N GLU A 5 16.93 0.59 2.08
CA GLU A 5 16.12 0.43 0.87
C GLU A 5 17.01 0.03 -0.32
N ARG A 6 16.68 -1.12 -0.93
CA ARG A 6 17.41 -1.67 -2.08
C ARG A 6 16.99 -1.06 -3.40
N GLU A 7 15.72 -0.67 -3.52
CA GLU A 7 15.12 -0.17 -4.75
C GLU A 7 14.40 1.18 -4.53
N PRO A 8 15.15 2.28 -4.35
CA PRO A 8 14.56 3.59 -4.07
C PRO A 8 13.58 4.08 -5.15
N ALA A 9 13.82 3.75 -6.42
CA ALA A 9 12.93 4.13 -7.52
C ALA A 9 11.55 3.47 -7.39
N HIS A 10 11.53 2.17 -7.08
CA HIS A 10 10.30 1.43 -6.83
C HIS A 10 9.47 2.04 -5.69
N VAL A 11 10.04 2.20 -4.50
CA VAL A 11 9.28 2.74 -3.36
C VAL A 11 8.80 4.17 -3.59
N GLN A 12 9.54 4.99 -4.33
CA GLN A 12 9.10 6.34 -4.72
C GLN A 12 7.92 6.26 -5.70
N HIS A 13 7.96 5.35 -6.65
CA HIS A 13 6.89 5.16 -7.63
C HIS A 13 5.62 4.58 -6.99
N VAL A 14 5.76 3.60 -6.11
CA VAL A 14 4.65 3.10 -5.28
C VAL A 14 4.05 4.22 -4.43
N THR A 15 4.88 5.10 -3.87
CA THR A 15 4.41 6.26 -3.10
C THR A 15 3.61 7.24 -3.97
N LEU A 16 4.06 7.50 -5.21
CA LEU A 16 3.32 8.33 -6.17
C LEU A 16 1.92 7.73 -6.44
N TRP A 17 1.84 6.44 -6.72
CA TRP A 17 0.58 5.74 -6.95
C TRP A 17 -0.32 5.73 -5.70
N ALA A 18 0.25 5.49 -4.52
CA ALA A 18 -0.50 5.50 -3.27
C ALA A 18 -1.10 6.89 -2.98
N ALA A 19 -0.32 7.96 -3.18
CA ALA A 19 -0.78 9.34 -3.01
C ALA A 19 -1.90 9.69 -4.01
N PHE A 20 -1.73 9.30 -5.28
CA PHE A 20 -2.75 9.50 -6.31
C PHE A 20 -4.05 8.78 -5.94
N LEU A 21 -4.00 7.49 -5.66
CA LEU A 21 -5.19 6.70 -5.30
C LEU A 21 -5.87 7.23 -4.04
N PHE A 22 -5.10 7.59 -3.01
CA PHE A 22 -5.65 8.16 -1.78
C PHE A 22 -6.43 9.43 -2.07
N ARG A 23 -5.87 10.36 -2.84
CA ARG A 23 -6.53 11.61 -3.21
C ARG A 23 -7.80 11.39 -4.04
N GLU A 24 -7.73 10.56 -5.09
CA GLU A 24 -8.86 10.32 -5.98
C GLU A 24 -10.02 9.57 -5.30
N LEU A 25 -9.73 8.78 -4.27
CA LEU A 25 -10.72 8.00 -3.52
C LEU A 25 -11.21 8.70 -2.25
N GLN A 26 -10.82 9.97 -2.03
CA GLN A 26 -11.12 10.74 -0.81
C GLN A 26 -12.63 10.76 -0.46
N ASN A 27 -13.48 10.91 -1.46
CA ASN A 27 -14.93 10.94 -1.28
C ASN A 27 -15.53 9.59 -0.82
N LEU A 28 -14.82 8.48 -1.04
CA LEU A 28 -15.24 7.14 -0.63
C LEU A 28 -14.73 6.78 0.78
N HIS A 29 -13.45 7.00 1.04
CA HIS A 29 -12.87 6.59 2.33
C HIS A 29 -13.01 7.66 3.43
N GLN A 30 -13.10 8.94 3.10
CA GLN A 30 -13.25 10.07 4.03
C GLN A 30 -12.20 10.11 5.16
N LEU A 31 -11.03 9.52 4.94
CA LEU A 31 -9.93 9.47 5.90
C LEU A 31 -9.25 10.84 6.01
N SER A 32 -8.56 11.09 7.13
CA SER A 32 -7.86 12.34 7.41
C SER A 32 -6.56 12.50 6.59
N SER A 33 -6.04 13.73 6.51
CA SER A 33 -4.72 14.00 5.95
C SER A 33 -3.62 13.23 6.69
N THR A 34 -3.73 13.08 8.01
CA THR A 34 -2.79 12.27 8.81
C THR A 34 -2.80 10.80 8.37
N ASP A 35 -3.95 10.24 7.99
CA ASP A 35 -4.00 8.87 7.45
C ASP A 35 -3.27 8.79 6.11
N GLY A 36 -3.40 9.80 5.26
CA GLY A 36 -2.63 9.93 4.02
C GLY A 36 -1.11 10.01 4.28
N GLU A 37 -0.67 10.77 5.28
CA GLU A 37 0.74 10.82 5.69
C GLU A 37 1.26 9.45 6.14
N LEU A 38 0.47 8.70 6.92
CA LEU A 38 0.84 7.34 7.34
C LEU A 38 0.94 6.37 6.16
N LEU A 39 0.07 6.52 5.16
CA LEU A 39 0.15 5.75 3.92
C LEU A 39 1.44 6.07 3.16
N ILE A 40 1.80 7.34 3.01
CA ILE A 40 3.05 7.76 2.35
C ILE A 40 4.27 7.17 3.07
N ILE A 41 4.32 7.27 4.40
CA ILE A 41 5.41 6.69 5.20
C ILE A 41 5.46 5.17 5.01
N ALA A 42 4.32 4.50 5.03
CA ALA A 42 4.24 3.06 4.81
C ALA A 42 4.70 2.67 3.40
N SER A 43 4.33 3.43 2.37
CA SER A 43 4.75 3.20 0.98
C SER A 43 6.27 3.31 0.81
N LEU A 44 6.89 4.27 1.47
CA LEU A 44 8.35 4.44 1.46
C LEU A 44 9.10 3.33 2.22
N LEU A 45 8.43 2.61 3.13
CA LEU A 45 9.06 1.67 4.05
C LEU A 45 8.61 0.22 3.86
N HIS A 46 7.63 -0.05 2.97
CA HIS A 46 7.00 -1.36 2.88
C HIS A 46 7.98 -2.49 2.57
N ASP A 47 9.05 -2.20 1.85
CA ASP A 47 10.06 -3.15 1.37
C ASP A 47 11.41 -3.09 2.10
N THR A 48 11.58 -2.23 3.11
CA THR A 48 12.84 -2.12 3.89
C THR A 48 13.29 -3.45 4.49
N GLY A 49 12.36 -4.38 4.72
CA GLY A 49 12.64 -5.71 5.26
C GLY A 49 13.46 -6.62 4.35
N TRP A 50 13.60 -6.30 3.05
CA TRP A 50 14.48 -7.05 2.15
C TRP A 50 15.94 -7.07 2.61
N SER A 51 16.37 -6.06 3.36
CA SER A 51 17.72 -5.99 3.92
C SER A 51 18.03 -7.09 4.95
N THR A 52 17.00 -7.67 5.58
CA THR A 52 17.11 -8.68 6.66
C THR A 52 16.23 -9.91 6.40
N ALA A 53 15.56 -9.98 5.25
CA ALA A 53 14.69 -11.10 4.91
C ALA A 53 15.44 -12.41 4.72
N THR A 54 14.82 -13.52 5.13
CA THR A 54 15.22 -14.90 4.90
C THR A 54 13.99 -15.72 4.49
N ASP A 55 14.17 -16.96 4.08
CA ASP A 55 13.05 -17.86 3.73
C ASP A 55 12.06 -18.02 4.89
N GLU A 56 12.54 -18.04 6.13
CA GLU A 56 11.73 -18.13 7.34
C GLU A 56 11.14 -16.77 7.78
N LYS A 57 11.79 -15.66 7.41
CA LYS A 57 11.44 -14.30 7.77
C LYS A 57 11.14 -13.45 6.53
N PRO A 58 9.93 -13.57 5.96
CA PRO A 58 9.57 -12.84 4.74
C PRO A 58 9.67 -11.32 4.92
N HIS A 59 10.13 -10.61 3.87
CA HIS A 59 10.42 -9.17 3.93
C HIS A 59 9.28 -8.32 4.49
N HIS A 60 8.01 -8.58 4.17
CA HIS A 60 6.88 -7.80 4.69
C HIS A 60 6.72 -7.90 6.22
N LYS A 61 7.10 -9.04 6.83
CA LYS A 61 7.14 -9.18 8.29
C LYS A 61 8.36 -8.47 8.87
N GLU A 62 9.49 -8.54 8.18
CA GLU A 62 10.73 -7.86 8.56
C GLU A 62 10.59 -6.33 8.42
N SER A 63 9.97 -5.81 7.36
CA SER A 63 9.64 -4.39 7.25
C SER A 63 8.82 -3.92 8.45
N ALA A 64 7.77 -4.66 8.79
CA ALA A 64 6.96 -4.34 9.96
C ALA A 64 7.74 -4.42 11.29
N ARG A 65 8.72 -5.32 11.41
CA ARG A 65 9.60 -5.40 12.59
C ARG A 65 10.52 -4.19 12.65
N LEU A 66 11.24 -3.89 11.58
CA LEU A 66 12.18 -2.76 11.50
C LEU A 66 11.50 -1.42 11.77
N ILE A 67 10.30 -1.22 11.22
CA ILE A 67 9.50 0.00 11.47
C ILE A 67 9.19 0.16 12.96
N ARG A 68 8.82 -0.91 13.67
CA ARG A 68 8.50 -0.86 15.10
C ARG A 68 9.73 -0.66 16.00
N GLU A 69 10.87 -1.20 15.59
CA GLU A 69 12.12 -1.12 16.38
C GLU A 69 12.84 0.21 16.21
N HIS A 70 12.52 0.93 15.13
CA HIS A 70 13.09 2.26 14.90
C HIS A 70 12.53 3.29 15.90
N GLN A 71 13.43 4.17 16.39
CA GLN A 71 13.03 5.28 17.27
C GLN A 71 12.50 6.46 16.44
N TRP A 72 11.19 6.58 16.35
CA TRP A 72 10.51 7.67 15.64
C TRP A 72 10.35 8.89 16.54
N LYS A 73 10.84 10.06 16.09
CA LYS A 73 10.71 11.33 16.84
C LYS A 73 9.31 11.96 16.70
N ASN A 74 8.67 11.79 15.53
CA ASN A 74 7.47 12.53 15.15
C ASN A 74 6.24 11.62 14.92
N LEU A 75 6.30 10.37 15.35
CA LEU A 75 5.17 9.44 15.28
C LEU A 75 4.82 8.93 16.67
N THR A 76 3.53 8.91 16.98
CA THR A 76 3.02 8.23 18.18
C THR A 76 3.16 6.71 18.06
N LYS A 77 3.15 6.00 19.18
CA LYS A 77 3.19 4.53 19.20
C LYS A 77 2.06 3.89 18.37
N GLN A 78 0.88 4.51 18.36
CA GLN A 78 -0.25 4.04 17.54
C GLN A 78 0.02 4.23 16.05
N GLN A 79 0.53 5.39 15.64
CA GLN A 79 0.89 5.68 14.24
C GLN A 79 1.99 4.73 13.75
N VAL A 80 3.03 4.49 14.54
CA VAL A 80 4.06 3.48 14.23
C VAL A 80 3.45 2.10 14.04
N THR A 81 2.47 1.73 14.88
CA THR A 81 1.77 0.45 14.74
C THR A 81 0.99 0.37 13.42
N VAL A 82 0.30 1.45 13.02
CA VAL A 82 -0.43 1.51 11.74
C VAL A 82 0.53 1.38 10.57
N VAL A 83 1.62 2.17 10.52
CA VAL A 83 2.64 2.11 9.46
C VAL A 83 3.23 0.69 9.35
N ALA A 84 3.58 0.08 10.48
CA ALA A 84 4.11 -1.28 10.50
C ALA A 84 3.10 -2.33 10.01
N LEU A 85 1.82 -2.17 10.33
CA LEU A 85 0.76 -3.05 9.83
C LEU A 85 0.49 -2.86 8.34
N LEU A 86 0.54 -1.63 7.82
CA LEU A 86 0.46 -1.36 6.39
C LEU A 86 1.60 -2.07 5.64
N ALA A 87 2.84 -1.91 6.11
CA ALA A 87 3.99 -2.62 5.55
C ALA A 87 3.86 -4.15 5.66
N ARG A 88 3.24 -4.68 6.73
CA ARG A 88 2.95 -6.11 6.85
C ARG A 88 1.93 -6.61 5.84
N TYR A 89 0.89 -5.79 5.57
CA TYR A 89 -0.28 -6.18 4.78
C TYR A 89 -0.22 -5.77 3.30
N HIS A 90 0.88 -5.17 2.83
CA HIS A 90 1.02 -4.83 1.40
C HIS A 90 1.02 -6.07 0.50
N ARG A 91 1.20 -7.26 1.07
CA ARG A 91 1.13 -8.56 0.37
C ARG A 91 0.71 -9.70 1.31
N LYS A 92 0.45 -10.89 0.72
CA LYS A 92 0.05 -12.11 1.45
C LYS A 92 -1.26 -11.90 2.22
N ASN A 93 -1.31 -12.35 3.47
CA ASN A 93 -2.54 -12.37 4.27
C ASN A 93 -3.06 -10.95 4.56
N PRO A 94 -4.39 -10.74 4.47
CA PRO A 94 -5.03 -9.48 4.87
C PRO A 94 -5.00 -9.28 6.39
N PRO A 95 -5.42 -8.09 6.89
CA PRO A 95 -5.69 -7.88 8.31
C PRO A 95 -6.58 -8.97 8.89
N SER A 96 -6.22 -9.52 10.06
CA SER A 96 -6.96 -10.61 10.70
C SER A 96 -7.05 -10.41 12.21
N PRO A 97 -8.20 -10.76 12.85
CA PRO A 97 -8.32 -10.78 14.30
C PRO A 97 -7.28 -11.66 15.01
N LEU A 98 -6.71 -12.64 14.31
CA LEU A 98 -5.63 -13.48 14.83
C LEU A 98 -4.29 -12.73 14.95
N HIS A 99 -4.18 -11.58 14.34
CA HIS A 99 -2.99 -10.73 14.45
C HIS A 99 -3.17 -9.78 15.64
N GLN A 100 -2.57 -10.09 16.78
CA GLN A 100 -2.75 -9.37 18.04
C GLN A 100 -2.60 -7.85 17.92
N ARG A 101 -1.61 -7.35 17.16
CA ARG A 101 -1.39 -5.90 16.97
C ARG A 101 -2.54 -5.24 16.21
N TYR A 102 -3.13 -5.92 15.24
CA TYR A 102 -4.33 -5.48 14.56
C TYR A 102 -5.54 -5.55 15.51
N GLN A 103 -5.68 -6.64 16.24
CA GLN A 103 -6.76 -6.82 17.20
C GLN A 103 -6.82 -5.68 18.24
N ASN A 104 -5.67 -5.20 18.69
CA ASN A 104 -5.55 -4.16 19.72
C ASN A 104 -5.78 -2.73 19.16
N LEU A 105 -5.99 -2.54 17.84
CA LEU A 105 -6.34 -1.24 17.31
C LEU A 105 -7.80 -0.86 17.63
N PRO A 106 -8.08 0.43 17.88
CA PRO A 106 -9.46 0.94 17.93
C PRO A 106 -10.22 0.63 16.63
N LYS A 107 -11.55 0.54 16.70
CA LYS A 107 -12.41 0.19 15.55
C LYS A 107 -12.18 1.13 14.36
N GLU A 108 -12.08 2.42 14.61
CA GLU A 108 -11.86 3.46 13.61
C GLU A 108 -10.50 3.26 12.90
N ARG A 109 -9.46 2.90 13.66
CA ARG A 109 -8.13 2.61 13.12
C ARG A 109 -8.09 1.32 12.29
N LYS A 110 -8.86 0.30 12.68
CA LYS A 110 -9.04 -0.92 11.88
C LYS A 110 -9.71 -0.59 10.55
N HIS A 111 -10.76 0.22 10.59
CA HIS A 111 -11.48 0.66 9.38
C HIS A 111 -10.53 1.41 8.44
N ALA A 112 -9.83 2.44 8.93
CA ALA A 112 -8.84 3.17 8.14
C ALA A 112 -7.75 2.25 7.56
N LEU A 113 -7.24 1.30 8.36
CA LEU A 113 -6.20 0.37 7.93
C LEU A 113 -6.62 -0.49 6.72
N HIS A 114 -7.89 -0.89 6.62
CA HIS A 114 -8.38 -1.65 5.47
C HIS A 114 -8.31 -0.84 4.17
N TYR A 115 -8.75 0.41 4.19
CA TYR A 115 -8.63 1.30 3.02
C TYR A 115 -7.18 1.54 2.65
N LEU A 116 -6.35 1.94 3.61
CA LEU A 116 -4.94 2.26 3.37
C LEU A 116 -4.15 1.05 2.87
N ALA A 117 -4.38 -0.14 3.44
CA ALA A 117 -3.71 -1.36 2.99
C ALA A 117 -4.20 -1.80 1.60
N GLY A 118 -5.48 -1.63 1.29
CA GLY A 118 -6.02 -1.85 -0.05
C GLY A 118 -5.36 -0.95 -1.09
N ILE A 119 -5.27 0.35 -0.80
CA ILE A 119 -4.57 1.32 -1.66
C ILE A 119 -3.10 0.93 -1.85
N LEU A 120 -2.38 0.62 -0.77
CA LEU A 120 -0.96 0.25 -0.86
C LEU A 120 -0.73 -1.01 -1.70
N ARG A 121 -1.61 -2.02 -1.60
CA ARG A 121 -1.53 -3.24 -2.41
C ARG A 121 -1.67 -2.96 -3.90
N VAL A 122 -2.62 -2.11 -4.27
CA VAL A 122 -2.83 -1.72 -5.67
C VAL A 122 -1.66 -0.87 -6.16
N ALA A 123 -1.20 0.09 -5.35
CA ALA A 123 -0.05 0.93 -5.69
C ALA A 123 1.23 0.10 -5.92
N ASP A 124 1.52 -0.88 -5.06
CA ASP A 124 2.64 -1.81 -5.20
C ASP A 124 2.47 -2.73 -6.44
N ALA A 125 1.22 -3.13 -6.75
CA ALA A 125 0.95 -3.91 -7.95
C ALA A 125 1.19 -3.12 -9.25
N LEU A 126 0.94 -1.81 -9.24
CA LEU A 126 1.13 -0.93 -10.40
C LEU A 126 2.60 -0.71 -10.79
N ASP A 127 3.55 -0.99 -9.90
CA ASP A 127 4.98 -1.03 -10.22
C ASP A 127 5.60 -2.42 -9.95
N ARG A 128 4.83 -3.48 -10.19
CA ARG A 128 5.27 -4.86 -9.97
C ARG A 128 6.53 -5.24 -10.77
N SER A 129 6.69 -4.67 -11.96
CA SER A 129 7.87 -4.87 -12.81
C SER A 129 9.12 -4.14 -12.32
N HIS A 130 8.98 -3.23 -11.34
CA HIS A 130 10.02 -2.32 -10.85
C HIS A 130 10.64 -1.43 -11.95
N ARG A 131 9.89 -1.18 -13.04
CA ARG A 131 10.37 -0.37 -14.20
C ARG A 131 9.92 1.09 -14.17
N GLN A 132 9.00 1.45 -13.28
CA GLN A 132 8.41 2.79 -13.16
C GLN A 132 7.84 3.30 -14.50
N ASN A 133 7.34 2.39 -15.34
CA ASN A 133 6.89 2.66 -16.71
C ASN A 133 5.41 3.02 -16.83
N LEU A 134 4.66 3.03 -15.73
CA LEU A 134 3.24 3.39 -15.67
C LEU A 134 3.06 4.64 -14.80
N HIS A 135 2.35 5.65 -15.33
CA HIS A 135 2.15 6.92 -14.63
C HIS A 135 0.67 7.22 -14.43
N PRO A 136 0.23 7.66 -13.24
CA PRO A 136 -1.16 7.95 -12.96
C PRO A 136 -1.69 9.09 -13.86
N CYS A 137 -2.85 8.88 -14.45
CA CYS A 137 -3.51 9.86 -15.30
C CYS A 137 -4.87 10.26 -14.72
N LYS A 138 -5.79 9.31 -14.60
CA LYS A 138 -7.16 9.53 -14.13
C LYS A 138 -7.68 8.30 -13.41
N LEU A 139 -8.62 8.50 -12.49
CA LEU A 139 -9.41 7.45 -11.89
C LEU A 139 -10.87 7.66 -12.24
N GLU A 140 -11.54 6.61 -12.72
CA GLU A 140 -12.95 6.63 -13.06
C GLU A 140 -13.70 5.59 -12.23
N LEU A 141 -14.73 6.03 -11.52
CA LEU A 141 -15.57 5.17 -10.71
C LEU A 141 -16.83 4.80 -11.50
N ARG A 142 -17.12 3.50 -11.60
CA ARG A 142 -18.34 2.93 -12.18
C ARG A 142 -18.97 1.96 -11.18
N PRO A 143 -20.23 1.55 -11.33
CA PRO A 143 -20.83 0.54 -10.47
C PRO A 143 -19.97 -0.73 -10.37
N GLY A 144 -19.45 -1.02 -9.17
CA GLY A 144 -18.59 -2.16 -8.87
C GLY A 144 -17.16 -2.09 -9.42
N VAL A 145 -16.75 -1.00 -10.09
CA VAL A 145 -15.44 -0.90 -10.78
C VAL A 145 -14.72 0.39 -10.44
N CYS A 146 -13.43 0.26 -10.13
CA CYS A 146 -12.46 1.35 -10.05
C CYS A 146 -11.52 1.25 -11.26
N LEU A 147 -11.74 2.05 -12.31
CA LEU A 147 -10.90 2.08 -13.50
C LEU A 147 -9.74 3.05 -13.30
N ILE A 148 -8.54 2.51 -13.17
CA ILE A 148 -7.28 3.24 -13.02
C ILE A 148 -6.72 3.47 -14.42
N GLN A 149 -6.70 4.72 -14.87
CA GLN A 149 -6.12 5.09 -16.17
C GLN A 149 -4.67 5.52 -15.99
N SER A 150 -3.80 4.95 -16.80
CA SER A 150 -2.35 5.20 -16.78
C SER A 150 -1.83 5.55 -18.15
N LYS A 151 -0.85 6.45 -18.20
CA LYS A 151 0.07 6.58 -19.35
C LYS A 151 1.26 5.67 -19.12
N GLY A 152 1.85 5.16 -20.21
CA GLY A 152 3.03 4.30 -20.12
C GLY A 152 2.98 3.11 -21.07
N THR A 153 3.79 2.09 -20.76
CA THR A 153 3.95 0.88 -21.59
C THR A 153 3.97 -0.37 -20.72
N ASP A 154 3.83 -1.54 -21.34
CA ASP A 154 4.00 -2.87 -20.74
C ASP A 154 3.18 -3.06 -19.44
N PRO A 155 1.84 -2.99 -19.49
CA PRO A 155 0.98 -3.04 -18.31
C PRO A 155 0.76 -4.45 -17.74
N GLU A 156 1.25 -5.50 -18.41
CA GLU A 156 0.89 -6.90 -18.15
C GLU A 156 1.22 -7.33 -16.72
N GLU A 157 2.41 -6.98 -16.23
CA GLU A 157 2.83 -7.29 -14.85
C GLU A 157 1.98 -6.55 -13.82
N ALA A 158 1.59 -5.31 -14.11
CA ALA A 158 0.73 -4.51 -13.22
C ALA A 158 -0.70 -5.09 -13.20
N ILE A 159 -1.26 -5.45 -14.35
CA ILE A 159 -2.57 -6.10 -14.46
C ILE A 159 -2.59 -7.40 -13.65
N PHE A 160 -1.60 -8.27 -13.87
CA PHE A 160 -1.45 -9.51 -13.11
C PHE A 160 -1.27 -9.26 -11.59
N GLY A 161 -0.53 -8.20 -11.24
CA GLY A 161 -0.34 -7.79 -9.85
C GLY A 161 -1.66 -7.37 -9.18
N ILE A 162 -2.48 -6.57 -9.88
CA ILE A 162 -3.79 -6.11 -9.42
C ILE A 162 -4.75 -7.29 -9.22
N GLU A 163 -4.80 -8.22 -10.17
CA GLU A 163 -5.63 -9.43 -10.05
C GLU A 163 -5.28 -10.25 -8.81
N ARG A 164 -4.02 -10.34 -8.45
CA ARG A 164 -3.52 -11.12 -7.30
C ARG A 164 -3.57 -10.40 -5.95
N LYS A 165 -3.55 -9.07 -5.95
CA LYS A 165 -3.42 -8.26 -4.72
C LYS A 165 -4.61 -7.33 -4.48
N GLY A 166 -5.52 -7.18 -5.45
CA GLY A 166 -6.64 -6.25 -5.40
C GLY A 166 -7.79 -6.66 -4.49
N ASP A 167 -7.75 -7.87 -3.92
CA ASP A 167 -8.77 -8.42 -3.02
C ASP A 167 -9.09 -7.50 -1.83
N LEU A 168 -8.05 -6.98 -1.18
CA LEU A 168 -8.21 -6.11 -0.03
C LEU A 168 -8.79 -4.73 -0.41
N PHE A 169 -8.42 -4.21 -1.58
CA PHE A 169 -9.00 -2.99 -2.15
C PHE A 169 -10.49 -3.20 -2.45
N GLN A 170 -10.81 -4.29 -3.13
CA GLN A 170 -12.20 -4.64 -3.46
C GLN A 170 -13.05 -4.78 -2.19
N ASN A 171 -12.55 -5.44 -1.16
CA ASN A 171 -13.26 -5.60 0.11
C ASN A 171 -13.45 -4.27 0.84
N ALA A 172 -12.48 -3.35 0.78
CA ALA A 172 -12.56 -2.06 1.46
C ALA A 172 -13.50 -1.08 0.75
N PHE A 173 -13.43 -1.01 -0.59
CA PHE A 173 -14.15 -0.03 -1.41
C PHE A 173 -15.42 -0.58 -2.07
N SER A 174 -15.66 -1.89 -2.06
CA SER A 174 -16.68 -2.57 -2.86
C SER A 174 -16.53 -2.31 -4.38
N LEU A 175 -15.29 -2.09 -4.82
CA LEU A 175 -14.91 -1.79 -6.20
C LEU A 175 -13.75 -2.69 -6.65
N GLN A 176 -13.94 -3.38 -7.78
CA GLN A 176 -12.85 -4.13 -8.41
C GLN A 176 -11.89 -3.14 -9.10
N PRO A 177 -10.59 -3.14 -8.75
CA PRO A 177 -9.63 -2.29 -9.45
C PRO A 177 -9.26 -2.88 -10.82
N PHE A 178 -9.23 -2.05 -11.86
CA PHE A 178 -8.78 -2.38 -13.20
C PHE A 178 -7.81 -1.32 -13.72
N LEU A 179 -6.78 -1.75 -14.44
CA LEU A 179 -5.84 -0.87 -15.12
C LEU A 179 -6.20 -0.75 -16.61
N LYS A 180 -6.16 0.47 -17.15
CA LYS A 180 -6.28 0.78 -18.56
C LYS A 180 -5.21 1.78 -18.99
N LEU A 181 -4.47 1.46 -20.05
CA LEU A 181 -3.61 2.45 -20.69
C LEU A 181 -4.45 3.46 -21.49
N VAL A 182 -4.01 4.70 -21.43
CA VAL A 182 -4.54 5.81 -22.23
C VAL A 182 -3.38 6.44 -23.02
N SER A 183 -3.70 6.90 -24.20
CA SER A 183 -2.78 7.60 -25.12
C SER A 183 -2.40 8.98 -24.58
#